data_f62d5f612c545feae25c8797d801333d
#
_entry.id   f62d5f612c545feae25c8797d801333d
#
_cell.length_a   1.000
_cell.length_b   1.000
_cell.length_c   1.000
_cell.angle_alpha   90.00
_cell.angle_beta   90.00
_cell.angle_gamma   90.00
#
_symmetry.space_group_name_H-M   'P 1'
#
loop_
_entity.id
_entity.type
_entity.pdbx_description
1 polymer ?
#
loop_
_entity_poly.entity_id
_entity_poly.type
_entity_poly.pdbx_seq_one_letter_code
_entity_poly.pdbx_strand_id
1 'polypeptide(L)'
;DDAARMGIIVHGFFMMGFPGETEEQINMTIDFARKSSLNTAGFFAVTAYPKTELYKMAKQIGVVLPDNFDTYHYHHNTLNLTNMSLSRLQSLRKKAYWKFYADPIRVYKIISMTPRKTDILTNLKMHFRDFF
;
A
#
# COMPACT_ATOMS: atom_id res chain seq x y z
N ASP A 1 -18.88 3.08 -0.29
CA ASP A 1 -19.87 1.97 -0.21
C ASP A 1 -20.88 1.99 -1.36
N ASP A 2 -21.31 3.16 -1.85
CA ASP A 2 -22.34 3.28 -2.89
C ASP A 2 -21.86 2.70 -4.23
N ALA A 3 -20.65 3.03 -4.66
CA ALA A 3 -20.06 2.48 -5.88
C ALA A 3 -20.01 0.94 -5.86
N ALA A 4 -19.63 0.35 -4.71
CA ALA A 4 -19.62 -1.10 -4.56
C ALA A 4 -21.01 -1.71 -4.62
N ARG A 5 -22.04 -1.03 -4.07
CA ARG A 5 -23.45 -1.44 -4.18
C ARG A 5 -23.98 -1.37 -5.63
N MET A 6 -23.45 -0.46 -6.43
CA MET A 6 -23.78 -0.34 -7.85
C MET A 6 -23.04 -1.34 -8.74
N GLY A 7 -22.25 -2.26 -8.17
CA GLY A 7 -21.47 -3.24 -8.93
C GLY A 7 -20.19 -2.67 -9.58
N ILE A 8 -19.76 -1.46 -9.19
CA ILE A 8 -18.52 -0.85 -9.68
C ILE A 8 -17.33 -1.45 -8.93
N ILE A 9 -16.29 -1.86 -9.67
CA ILE A 9 -15.05 -2.31 -9.09
C ILE A 9 -14.30 -1.10 -8.51
N VAL A 10 -14.08 -1.10 -7.20
CA VAL A 10 -13.43 -0.01 -6.49
C VAL A 10 -12.06 -0.46 -6.03
N HIS A 11 -11.03 0.29 -6.43
CA HIS A 11 -9.65 0.09 -5.99
C HIS A 11 -9.24 1.18 -5.00
N GLY A 12 -8.65 0.78 -3.85
CA GLY A 12 -8.12 1.70 -2.85
C GLY A 12 -6.61 1.83 -2.94
N PHE A 13 -6.10 3.05 -2.82
CA PHE A 13 -4.68 3.34 -2.69
C PHE A 13 -4.41 3.84 -1.28
N PHE A 14 -3.57 3.12 -0.53
CA PHE A 14 -3.19 3.47 0.83
C PHE A 14 -1.71 3.78 0.89
N MET A 15 -1.36 4.91 1.45
CA MET A 15 0.03 5.31 1.65
C MET A 15 0.41 5.14 3.11
N MET A 16 1.63 4.70 3.39
CA MET A 16 2.19 4.45 4.71
C MET A 16 3.62 4.97 4.82
N GLY A 17 4.02 5.36 6.01
CA GLY A 17 5.39 5.79 6.26
C GLY A 17 5.59 7.29 6.19
N PHE A 18 4.56 8.09 6.51
CA PHE A 18 4.70 9.53 6.66
C PHE A 18 5.61 9.92 7.83
N PRO A 19 6.26 11.10 7.77
CA PRO A 19 7.04 11.61 8.89
C PRO A 19 6.19 11.65 10.18
N GLY A 20 6.70 11.02 11.25
CA GLY A 20 6.01 10.95 12.54
C GLY A 20 4.82 9.97 12.59
N GLU A 21 4.51 9.25 11.51
CA GLU A 21 3.45 8.23 11.54
C GLU A 21 3.81 7.10 12.50
N THR A 22 2.89 6.77 13.39
CA THR A 22 3.07 5.71 14.39
C THR A 22 2.56 4.36 13.89
N GLU A 23 2.98 3.29 14.55
CA GLU A 23 2.49 1.94 14.24
C GLU A 23 0.98 1.81 14.46
N GLU A 24 0.44 2.49 15.47
CA GLU A 24 -0.98 2.52 15.76
C GLU A 24 -1.77 3.14 14.60
N GLN A 25 -1.29 4.26 14.06
CA GLN A 25 -1.92 4.94 12.92
C GLN A 25 -1.89 4.06 11.66
N ILE A 26 -0.77 3.38 11.40
CA ILE A 26 -0.67 2.41 10.31
C ILE A 26 -1.67 1.26 10.52
N ASN A 27 -1.79 0.73 11.74
CA ASN A 27 -2.75 -0.32 12.04
C ASN A 27 -4.20 0.16 11.88
N MET A 28 -4.51 1.41 12.21
CA MET A 28 -5.83 2.02 11.94
C MET A 28 -6.13 2.06 10.44
N THR A 29 -5.15 2.47 9.62
CA THR A 29 -5.25 2.45 8.15
C THR A 29 -5.50 1.03 7.62
N ILE A 30 -4.77 0.04 8.14
CA ILE A 30 -4.94 -1.38 7.78
C ILE A 30 -6.35 -1.87 8.14
N ASP A 31 -6.83 -1.55 9.32
CA ASP A 31 -8.16 -1.98 9.78
C ASP A 31 -9.29 -1.26 9.02
N PHE A 32 -9.10 0.01 8.66
CA PHE A 32 -10.00 0.75 7.79
C PHE A 32 -10.08 0.08 6.40
N ALA A 33 -8.94 -0.20 5.77
CA ALA A 33 -8.90 -0.88 4.48
C ALA A 33 -9.59 -2.25 4.54
N ARG A 34 -9.32 -3.05 5.58
CA ARG A 34 -9.92 -4.37 5.78
C ARG A 34 -11.43 -4.31 5.90
N LYS A 35 -11.97 -3.31 6.63
CA LYS A 35 -13.41 -3.15 6.88
C LYS A 35 -14.14 -2.49 5.71
N SER A 36 -13.43 -1.89 4.75
CA SER A 36 -14.01 -1.18 3.62
C SER A 36 -14.66 -2.15 2.63
N SER A 37 -15.56 -1.61 1.80
CA SER A 37 -16.21 -2.32 0.68
C SER A 37 -15.35 -2.36 -0.59
N LEU A 38 -14.07 -1.98 -0.51
CA LEU A 38 -13.15 -2.02 -1.65
C LEU A 38 -12.98 -3.44 -2.18
N ASN A 39 -12.93 -3.57 -3.49
CA ASN A 39 -12.67 -4.85 -4.14
C ASN A 39 -11.18 -5.19 -4.07
N THR A 40 -10.32 -4.22 -4.38
CA THR A 40 -8.88 -4.37 -4.36
C THR A 40 -8.22 -3.18 -3.64
N ALA A 41 -7.00 -3.36 -3.13
CA ALA A 41 -6.22 -2.31 -2.51
C ALA A 41 -4.73 -2.47 -2.79
N GLY A 42 -4.06 -1.33 -2.97
CA GLY A 42 -2.60 -1.22 -2.99
C GLY A 42 -2.10 -0.47 -1.76
N PHE A 43 -1.00 -0.95 -1.16
CA PHE A 43 -0.36 -0.33 -0.01
C PHE A 43 1.05 0.13 -0.39
N PHE A 44 1.27 1.43 -0.43
CA PHE A 44 2.47 2.05 -0.97
C PHE A 44 3.26 2.75 0.12
N ALA A 45 4.58 2.75 -0.03
CA ALA A 45 5.45 3.57 0.79
C ALA A 45 5.37 5.03 0.34
N VAL A 46 5.34 5.92 1.31
CA VAL A 46 5.50 7.36 1.04
C VAL A 46 6.88 7.61 0.44
N THR A 47 6.92 8.36 -0.66
CA THR A 47 8.15 8.70 -1.36
C THR A 47 8.30 10.22 -1.44
N ALA A 48 9.43 10.72 -0.93
CA ALA A 48 9.74 12.15 -0.89
C ALA A 48 10.35 12.60 -2.22
N TYR A 49 9.52 13.00 -3.18
CA TYR A 49 9.99 13.50 -4.48
C TYR A 49 10.57 14.92 -4.36
N PRO A 50 11.66 15.25 -5.10
CA PRO A 50 12.22 16.58 -5.13
C PRO A 50 11.20 17.68 -5.40
N LYS A 51 11.40 18.84 -4.77
CA LYS A 51 10.52 20.02 -4.82
C LYS A 51 9.17 19.88 -4.11
N THR A 52 8.87 18.73 -3.47
CA THR A 52 7.68 18.58 -2.63
C THR A 52 7.95 19.02 -1.20
N GLU A 53 6.89 19.34 -0.44
CA GLU A 53 7.00 19.64 0.98
C GLU A 53 7.56 18.45 1.77
N LEU A 54 7.13 17.24 1.41
CA LEU A 54 7.61 16.01 2.01
C LEU A 54 9.14 15.84 1.83
N TYR A 55 9.69 16.29 0.71
CA TYR A 55 11.14 16.28 0.47
C TYR A 55 11.89 17.21 1.42
N LYS A 56 11.31 18.41 1.67
CA LYS A 56 11.88 19.35 2.64
C LYS A 56 11.84 18.78 4.06
N MET A 57 10.72 18.19 4.45
CA MET A 57 10.57 17.53 5.75
C MET A 57 11.57 16.39 5.92
N ALA A 58 11.75 15.53 4.90
CA ALA A 58 12.70 14.44 4.91
C ALA A 58 14.14 14.93 5.13
N LYS A 59 14.54 16.03 4.47
CA LYS A 59 15.83 16.68 4.70
C LYS A 59 15.98 17.22 6.12
N GLN A 60 14.92 17.83 6.66
CA GLN A 60 14.94 18.40 8.02
C GLN A 60 15.12 17.34 9.11
N ILE A 61 14.57 16.13 8.91
CA ILE A 61 14.74 15.01 9.82
C ILE A 61 16.00 14.17 9.54
N GLY A 62 16.88 14.64 8.61
CA GLY A 62 18.17 14.03 8.34
C GLY A 62 18.13 12.76 7.50
N VAL A 63 17.03 12.50 6.77
CA VAL A 63 16.96 11.35 5.88
C VAL A 63 17.84 11.58 4.64
N VAL A 64 18.72 10.61 4.36
CA VAL A 64 19.53 10.63 3.13
C VAL A 64 18.60 10.32 1.94
N LEU A 65 18.46 11.30 1.08
CA LEU A 65 17.61 11.21 -0.11
C LEU A 65 18.49 10.81 -1.31
N PRO A 66 18.02 9.91 -2.19
CA PRO A 66 18.76 9.54 -3.39
C PRO A 66 18.92 10.73 -4.34
N ASP A 67 20.10 10.85 -4.95
CA ASP A 67 20.38 11.88 -5.97
C ASP A 67 19.81 11.53 -7.34
N ASN A 68 19.50 10.25 -7.58
CA ASN A 68 18.98 9.75 -8.85
C ASN A 68 17.50 9.37 -8.74
N PHE A 69 16.68 9.86 -9.67
CA PHE A 69 15.25 9.55 -9.77
C PHE A 69 14.95 8.07 -10.02
N ASP A 70 15.86 7.35 -10.68
CA ASP A 70 15.68 5.93 -10.97
C ASP A 70 15.62 5.04 -9.71
N THR A 71 16.06 5.57 -8.57
CA THR A 71 16.01 4.88 -7.28
C THR A 71 14.72 5.14 -6.49
N TYR A 72 13.84 6.02 -6.99
CA TYR A 72 12.56 6.34 -6.37
C TYR A 72 11.50 5.29 -6.74
N HIS A 73 11.50 4.17 -6.03
CA HIS A 73 10.51 3.12 -6.23
C HIS A 73 9.47 3.11 -5.11
N TYR A 74 8.22 3.47 -5.43
CA TYR A 74 7.10 3.40 -4.48
C TYR A 74 6.69 1.97 -4.11
N HIS A 75 7.14 0.97 -4.87
CA HIS A 75 6.95 -0.46 -4.55
C HIS A 75 7.94 -0.99 -3.52
N HIS A 76 9.12 -0.40 -3.44
CA HIS A 76 10.13 -0.76 -2.45
C HIS A 76 10.33 0.41 -1.49
N ASN A 77 10.19 0.15 -0.19
CA ASN A 77 10.53 1.14 0.83
C ASN A 77 12.05 1.37 0.82
N THR A 78 12.50 2.28 -0.02
CA THR A 78 13.91 2.73 -0.02
C THR A 78 14.14 3.83 1.00
N LEU A 79 13.08 4.57 1.35
CA LEU A 79 13.11 5.65 2.32
C LEU A 79 12.24 5.31 3.52
N ASN A 80 12.73 5.63 4.70
CA ASN A 80 11.97 5.54 5.94
C ASN A 80 11.90 6.94 6.57
N LEU A 81 10.71 7.52 6.58
CA LEU A 81 10.43 8.83 7.16
C LEU A 81 9.81 8.74 8.55
N THR A 82 9.61 7.52 9.06
CA THR A 82 9.06 7.27 10.39
C THR A 82 10.15 7.07 11.42
N ASN A 83 9.76 7.08 12.69
CA ASN A 83 10.65 6.73 13.81
C ASN A 83 10.81 5.20 13.99
N MET A 84 10.14 4.39 13.18
CA MET A 84 10.25 2.93 13.21
C MET A 84 11.44 2.46 12.38
N SER A 85 11.90 1.21 12.60
CA SER A 85 12.87 0.59 11.70
C SER A 85 12.24 0.32 10.31
N LEU A 86 13.07 0.36 9.26
CA LEU A 86 12.63 0.07 7.89
C LEU A 86 12.01 -1.33 7.79
N SER A 87 12.61 -2.32 8.46
CA SER A 87 12.09 -3.69 8.51
C SER A 87 10.70 -3.76 9.15
N ARG A 88 10.45 -2.93 10.18
CA ARG A 88 9.12 -2.86 10.81
C ARG A 88 8.08 -2.29 9.87
N LEU A 89 8.40 -1.18 9.20
CA LEU A 89 7.51 -0.56 8.21
C LEU A 89 7.17 -1.53 7.07
N GLN A 90 8.18 -2.26 6.55
CA GLN A 90 7.97 -3.29 5.53
C GLN A 90 7.08 -4.43 6.05
N SER A 91 7.27 -4.86 7.29
CA SER A 91 6.45 -5.89 7.94
C SER A 91 4.99 -5.45 8.07
N LEU A 92 4.75 -4.19 8.44
CA LEU A 92 3.41 -3.61 8.52
C LEU A 92 2.74 -3.54 7.14
N ARG A 93 3.48 -3.19 6.09
CA ARG A 93 2.96 -3.21 4.72
C ARG A 93 2.57 -4.63 4.29
N LYS A 94 3.41 -5.63 4.55
CA LYS A 94 3.05 -7.04 4.30
C LYS A 94 1.81 -7.45 5.08
N LYS A 95 1.71 -7.07 6.36
CA LYS A 95 0.53 -7.30 7.20
C LYS A 95 -0.74 -6.67 6.59
N ALA A 96 -0.63 -5.45 6.01
CA ALA A 96 -1.75 -4.77 5.37
C ALA A 96 -2.33 -5.59 4.21
N TYR A 97 -1.48 -6.05 3.32
CA TYR A 97 -1.88 -6.93 2.22
C TYR A 97 -2.53 -8.21 2.73
N TRP A 98 -1.87 -8.92 3.66
CA TRP A 98 -2.41 -10.14 4.23
C TRP A 98 -3.78 -9.93 4.87
N LYS A 99 -3.93 -8.92 5.72
CA LYS A 99 -5.21 -8.62 6.37
C LYS A 99 -6.31 -8.23 5.37
N PHE A 100 -5.95 -7.57 4.28
CA PHE A 100 -6.91 -7.16 3.27
C PHE A 100 -7.37 -8.32 2.39
N TYR A 101 -6.43 -9.13 1.89
CA TYR A 101 -6.72 -10.22 0.94
C TYR A 101 -7.00 -11.58 1.60
N ALA A 102 -6.85 -11.73 2.92
CA ALA A 102 -7.23 -12.95 3.64
C ALA A 102 -8.75 -13.11 3.83
N ASP A 103 -9.56 -12.11 3.45
CA ASP A 103 -11.02 -12.19 3.52
C ASP A 103 -11.56 -13.05 2.34
N PRO A 104 -12.12 -14.25 2.63
CA PRO A 104 -12.61 -15.16 1.58
C PRO A 104 -13.76 -14.57 0.77
N ILE A 105 -14.60 -13.72 1.38
CA ILE A 105 -15.72 -13.06 0.68
C ILE A 105 -15.17 -12.09 -0.36
N ARG A 106 -14.12 -11.33 -0.01
CA ARG A 106 -13.44 -10.41 -0.92
C ARG A 106 -12.78 -11.15 -2.07
N VAL A 107 -12.05 -12.22 -1.76
CA VAL A 107 -11.42 -13.07 -2.78
C VAL A 107 -12.47 -13.64 -3.74
N TYR A 108 -13.59 -14.14 -3.22
CA TYR A 108 -14.70 -14.62 -4.05
C TYR A 108 -15.25 -13.51 -4.97
N LYS A 109 -15.47 -12.30 -4.43
CA LYS A 109 -15.92 -11.16 -5.23
C LYS A 109 -14.93 -10.80 -6.34
N ILE A 110 -13.63 -10.74 -6.06
CA ILE A 110 -12.59 -10.48 -7.06
C ILE A 110 -12.66 -11.52 -8.19
N ILE A 111 -12.76 -12.80 -7.84
CA ILE A 111 -12.83 -13.91 -8.81
C ILE A 111 -14.11 -13.82 -9.64
N SER A 112 -15.25 -13.53 -9.01
CA SER A 112 -16.54 -13.46 -9.70
C SER A 112 -16.64 -12.28 -10.66
N MET A 113 -15.96 -11.17 -10.36
CA MET A 113 -15.98 -9.94 -11.16
C MET A 113 -14.90 -9.94 -12.27
N THR A 114 -13.95 -10.88 -12.26
CA THR A 114 -12.90 -10.98 -13.28
C THR A 114 -13.41 -11.71 -14.52
N PRO A 115 -13.54 -11.04 -15.69
CA PRO A 115 -14.18 -11.63 -16.87
C PRO A 115 -13.45 -12.84 -17.44
N ARG A 116 -12.11 -12.85 -17.33
CA ARG A 116 -11.26 -13.94 -17.81
C ARG A 116 -10.57 -14.61 -16.63
N LYS A 117 -10.95 -15.84 -16.33
CA LYS A 117 -10.35 -16.63 -15.23
C LYS A 117 -8.84 -16.85 -15.37
N THR A 118 -8.30 -16.80 -16.59
CA THR A 118 -6.87 -16.85 -16.88
C THR A 118 -6.11 -15.64 -16.37
N ASP A 119 -6.78 -14.46 -16.30
CA ASP A 119 -6.16 -13.22 -15.86
C ASP A 119 -6.07 -13.14 -14.32
N ILE A 120 -6.82 -14.00 -13.60
CA ILE A 120 -6.79 -14.08 -12.13
C ILE A 120 -5.38 -14.47 -11.67
N LEU A 121 -4.79 -15.50 -12.29
CA LEU A 121 -3.43 -15.95 -11.96
C LEU A 121 -2.38 -14.87 -12.27
N THR A 122 -2.55 -14.15 -13.38
CA THR A 122 -1.65 -13.06 -13.80
C THR A 122 -1.81 -11.85 -12.87
N ASN A 123 -3.04 -11.48 -12.52
CA ASN A 123 -3.34 -10.40 -11.61
C ASN A 123 -2.91 -10.71 -10.17
N LEU A 124 -3.13 -11.94 -9.70
CA LEU A 124 -2.59 -12.40 -8.43
C LEU A 124 -1.06 -12.37 -8.44
N LYS A 125 -0.40 -12.87 -9.49
CA LYS A 125 1.07 -12.80 -9.60
C LYS A 125 1.58 -11.36 -9.60
N MET A 126 0.93 -10.42 -10.28
CA MET A 126 1.32 -9.01 -10.24
C MET A 126 1.16 -8.41 -8.84
N HIS A 127 0.05 -8.68 -8.16
CA HIS A 127 -0.17 -8.22 -6.79
C HIS A 127 0.77 -8.89 -5.78
N PHE A 128 1.12 -10.17 -6.00
CA PHE A 128 2.04 -10.92 -5.15
C PHE A 128 3.52 -10.71 -5.49
N ARG A 129 3.86 -10.24 -6.70
CA ARG A 129 5.25 -9.92 -7.06
C ARG A 129 5.84 -8.82 -6.18
N ASP A 130 4.99 -7.91 -5.71
CA ASP A 130 5.40 -6.83 -4.80
C ASP A 130 5.50 -7.31 -3.33
N PHE A 131 5.22 -8.60 -3.08
CA PHE A 131 5.28 -9.24 -1.77
C PHE A 131 6.64 -9.85 -1.44
N PHE A 132 7.38 -10.28 -2.43
CA PHE A 132 8.68 -10.94 -2.31
C PHE A 132 9.78 -10.10 -2.92
#